data_0f94378cd55ea218a91af47c7eeab577
#
_entry.id   0f94378cd55ea218a91af47c7eeab577
#
_cell.length_a   1.000
_cell.length_b   1.000
_cell.length_c   1.000
_cell.angle_alpha   90.00
_cell.angle_beta   90.00
_cell.angle_gamma   90.00
#
_symmetry.space_group_name_H-M   'P 1'
#
loop_
_entity.id
_entity.type
_entity.pdbx_description
1 polymer ?
#
loop_
_entity_poly.entity_id
_entity_poly.type
_entity_poly.pdbx_seq_one_letter_code
_entity_poly.pdbx_strand_id
1 'polypeptide(L)'
;MAHDIFLKIDGIDGESPDAQHKNEIQVLNWNWGITQESSMQSGSGLGTGRATVHDLQFEHYIDRSSPNLMKYCLTGKHIPEAKLVMRKAGGTPLEYLKITMNDLIVSSVMPSVAALMSRIRAKWCVYLSLK
;
A
#
# COMPACT_ATOMS: atom_id res chain seq x y z
N MET A 1 -3.83 20.51 0.97
CA MET A 1 -4.68 19.99 1.38
C MET A 1 -4.44 18.95 2.02
N ALA A 2 -4.94 18.74 2.66
CA ALA A 2 -4.42 18.13 3.71
C ALA A 2 -5.02 16.82 3.95
N HIS A 3 -4.37 15.85 3.49
CA HIS A 3 -4.66 14.48 3.84
C HIS A 3 -3.44 13.90 4.53
N ASP A 4 -3.69 13.19 5.61
CA ASP A 4 -2.63 12.41 6.26
C ASP A 4 -2.79 10.97 5.79
N ILE A 5 -1.69 10.37 5.37
CA ILE A 5 -1.70 9.00 4.87
C ILE A 5 -0.68 8.20 5.65
N PHE A 6 -1.12 7.10 6.23
CA PHE A 6 -0.27 6.23 7.04
C PHE A 6 -0.29 4.81 6.50
N LEU A 7 0.85 4.16 6.53
CA LEU A 7 0.95 2.76 6.14
C LEU A 7 1.60 1.98 7.26
N LYS A 8 0.88 1.00 7.77
CA LYS A 8 1.41 0.10 8.79
C LYS A 8 1.70 -1.23 8.12
N ILE A 9 2.94 -1.65 8.20
CA ILE A 9 3.38 -2.94 7.67
C ILE A 9 3.90 -3.77 8.83
N ASP A 10 3.36 -4.97 9.00
CA ASP A 10 3.81 -5.84 10.08
C ASP A 10 5.31 -6.10 9.98
N GLY A 11 6.01 -5.83 11.05
CA GLY A 11 7.46 -6.06 11.12
C GLY A 11 8.31 -4.93 10.60
N ILE A 12 7.72 -3.89 10.04
CA ILE A 12 8.45 -2.74 9.53
C ILE A 12 7.90 -1.46 10.15
N ASP A 13 8.69 -0.82 10.99
CA ASP A 13 8.29 0.42 11.63
C ASP A 13 8.76 1.63 10.84
N GLY A 14 7.89 2.63 10.74
CA GLY A 14 8.25 3.94 10.22
C GLY A 14 8.50 4.93 11.35
N GLU A 15 8.35 6.21 11.06
CA GLU A 15 8.69 7.26 12.01
C GLU A 15 7.55 8.25 12.25
N SER A 16 6.32 7.86 12.01
CA SER A 16 5.19 8.75 12.25
C SER A 16 5.10 9.15 13.72
N PRO A 17 5.02 10.44 14.04
CA PRO A 17 4.82 10.88 15.41
C PRO A 17 3.36 10.96 15.83
N ASP A 18 2.44 10.64 14.93
CA ASP A 18 1.02 10.76 15.19
C ASP A 18 0.57 9.88 16.35
N ALA A 19 -0.31 10.39 17.20
CA ALA A 19 -0.73 9.67 18.39
C ALA A 19 -1.46 8.36 18.08
N GLN A 20 -2.24 8.33 16.99
CA GLN A 20 -3.00 7.16 16.60
C GLN A 20 -2.26 6.24 15.64
N HIS A 21 -1.25 6.77 14.97
CA HIS A 21 -0.48 6.04 13.97
C HIS A 21 1.01 6.13 14.24
N LYS A 22 1.36 5.98 15.53
CA LYS A 22 2.73 6.10 15.94
C LYS A 22 3.59 5.01 15.31
N ASN A 23 4.75 5.42 14.82
CA ASN A 23 5.72 4.50 14.19
C ASN A 23 5.22 3.83 12.93
N GLU A 24 4.17 4.35 12.32
CA GLU A 24 3.76 3.93 10.99
C GLU A 24 4.53 4.74 9.94
N ILE A 25 4.49 4.32 8.70
CA ILE A 25 5.14 5.04 7.62
C ILE A 25 4.23 6.17 7.19
N GLN A 26 4.74 7.40 7.20
CA GLN A 26 4.01 8.53 6.64
C GLN A 26 4.16 8.51 5.14
N VAL A 27 3.07 8.41 4.43
CA VAL A 27 3.05 8.28 2.98
C VAL A 27 2.76 9.63 2.35
N LEU A 28 3.55 9.99 1.35
CA LEU A 28 3.37 11.23 0.60
C LEU A 28 2.34 11.04 -0.50
N ASN A 29 2.38 9.91 -1.15
CA ASN A 29 1.56 9.64 -2.32
C ASN A 29 1.44 8.13 -2.50
N TRP A 30 0.31 7.66 -3.04
CA TRP A 30 0.13 6.24 -3.31
C TRP A 30 -0.78 6.05 -4.50
N ASN A 31 -0.67 4.89 -5.14
CA ASN A 31 -1.66 4.46 -6.10
C ASN A 31 -1.80 2.95 -6.08
N TRP A 32 -2.95 2.49 -6.51
CA TRP A 32 -3.27 1.09 -6.50
C TRP A 32 -4.42 0.87 -7.48
N GLY A 33 -4.51 -0.29 -8.05
CA GLY A 33 -5.57 -0.57 -9.01
C GLY A 33 -5.85 -2.04 -9.19
N ILE A 34 -7.01 -2.31 -9.73
CA ILE A 34 -7.46 -3.64 -10.10
C ILE A 34 -7.93 -3.55 -11.53
N THR A 35 -7.53 -4.51 -12.35
CA THR A 35 -7.99 -4.57 -13.73
C THR A 35 -8.64 -5.92 -14.00
N GLN A 36 -9.60 -5.91 -14.91
CA GLN A 36 -10.28 -7.11 -15.34
C GLN A 36 -10.11 -7.24 -16.85
N GLU A 37 -9.55 -8.35 -17.28
CA GLU A 37 -9.49 -8.61 -18.70
C GLU A 37 -10.75 -9.32 -19.11
N SER A 38 -11.46 -8.76 -20.06
CA SER A 38 -12.61 -9.44 -20.62
C SER A 38 -12.40 -9.52 -22.11
N SER A 39 -12.53 -10.71 -22.69
CA SER A 39 -12.44 -10.81 -24.10
C SER A 39 -13.84 -10.86 -24.65
N MET A 40 -14.36 -9.73 -25.02
CA MET A 40 -15.67 -9.66 -25.64
C MET A 40 -15.64 -10.03 -27.11
N GLN A 41 -14.46 -10.29 -27.62
CA GLN A 41 -14.33 -10.55 -29.04
C GLN A 41 -14.37 -12.00 -29.45
N SER A 42 -14.40 -12.90 -28.53
CA SER A 42 -14.31 -14.29 -28.92
C SER A 42 -15.61 -14.91 -29.38
N GLY A 43 -16.67 -14.15 -29.45
CA GLY A 43 -17.92 -14.66 -29.99
C GLY A 43 -18.58 -15.79 -29.20
N SER A 44 -17.96 -16.30 -28.20
CA SER A 44 -18.47 -17.42 -27.46
C SER A 44 -19.08 -16.99 -26.13
N GLY A 45 -19.71 -15.85 -26.10
CA GLY A 45 -20.34 -15.41 -24.90
C GLY A 45 -19.37 -14.72 -23.96
N LEU A 46 -19.83 -14.45 -22.77
CA LEU A 46 -19.08 -13.68 -21.85
C LEU A 46 -17.95 -14.49 -21.28
N GLY A 47 -16.83 -14.46 -21.94
CA GLY A 47 -15.63 -15.05 -21.38
C GLY A 47 -15.16 -14.20 -20.20
N THR A 48 -15.21 -14.75 -19.02
CA THR A 48 -14.72 -14.03 -17.88
C THR A 48 -13.21 -14.07 -17.90
N GLY A 49 -12.59 -12.93 -18.08
CA GLY A 49 -11.17 -12.80 -17.91
C GLY A 49 -10.78 -12.90 -16.45
N ARG A 50 -9.52 -12.73 -16.17
CA ARG A 50 -9.01 -12.71 -14.81
C ARG A 50 -8.90 -11.30 -14.32
N ALA A 51 -9.31 -11.10 -13.08
CA ALA A 51 -9.01 -9.86 -12.39
C ALA A 51 -7.53 -9.88 -11.96
N THR A 52 -6.85 -8.77 -12.15
CA THR A 52 -5.48 -8.60 -11.68
C THR A 52 -5.45 -7.50 -10.65
N VAL A 53 -4.97 -7.82 -9.47
CA VAL A 53 -4.73 -6.84 -8.43
C VAL A 53 -3.29 -6.37 -8.59
N HIS A 54 -3.12 -5.09 -8.90
CA HIS A 54 -1.80 -4.52 -9.11
C HIS A 54 -1.13 -4.22 -7.78
N ASP A 55 0.17 -4.01 -7.82
CA ASP A 55 0.92 -3.66 -6.63
C ASP A 55 0.45 -2.32 -6.09
N LEU A 56 0.40 -2.19 -4.79
CA LEU A 56 0.22 -0.89 -4.16
C LEU A 56 1.57 -0.17 -4.21
N GLN A 57 1.60 0.97 -4.86
CA GLN A 57 2.80 1.79 -4.95
C GLN A 57 2.65 2.95 -3.99
N PHE A 58 3.68 3.20 -3.19
CA PHE A 58 3.64 4.31 -2.25
C PHE A 58 4.99 5.01 -2.19
N GLU A 59 4.93 6.31 -1.95
CA GLU A 59 6.10 7.17 -1.86
C GLU A 59 6.19 7.74 -0.46
N HIS A 60 7.37 7.71 0.13
CA HIS A 60 7.58 8.26 1.46
C HIS A 60 9.01 8.78 1.58
N TYR A 61 9.24 9.64 2.57
CA TYR A 61 10.60 10.09 2.84
C TYR A 61 11.44 8.92 3.33
N ILE A 62 12.74 9.00 3.08
CA ILE A 62 13.66 8.00 3.61
C ILE A 62 13.63 8.08 5.13
N ASP A 63 13.29 6.99 5.77
CA ASP A 63 13.18 6.91 7.21
C ASP A 63 13.69 5.56 7.69
N ARG A 64 13.43 5.22 8.95
CA ARG A 64 13.93 3.95 9.49
C ARG A 64 13.25 2.72 8.89
N SER A 65 12.13 2.88 8.19
CA SER A 65 11.52 1.76 7.47
C SER A 65 12.32 1.40 6.22
N SER A 66 13.10 2.32 5.70
CA SER A 66 13.75 2.15 4.41
C SER A 66 14.71 0.96 4.35
N PRO A 67 15.63 0.77 5.33
CA PRO A 67 16.50 -0.41 5.29
C PRO A 67 15.72 -1.72 5.37
N ASN A 68 14.66 -1.75 6.16
CA ASN A 68 13.86 -2.94 6.32
C ASN A 68 13.06 -3.26 5.06
N LEU A 69 12.54 -2.24 4.39
CA LEU A 69 11.86 -2.42 3.11
C LEU A 69 12.82 -3.03 2.09
N MET A 70 14.04 -2.51 2.02
CA MET A 70 15.06 -3.05 1.13
C MET A 70 15.39 -4.51 1.46
N LYS A 71 15.55 -4.82 2.74
CA LYS A 71 15.85 -6.17 3.18
C LYS A 71 14.73 -7.14 2.83
N TYR A 72 13.48 -6.74 3.05
CA TYR A 72 12.34 -7.60 2.75
C TYR A 72 12.19 -7.80 1.23
N CYS A 73 12.51 -6.76 0.45
CA CYS A 73 12.51 -6.88 -1.00
C CYS A 73 13.58 -7.86 -1.47
N LEU A 74 14.78 -7.77 -0.91
CA LEU A 74 15.88 -8.64 -1.30
C LEU A 74 15.63 -10.10 -0.94
N THR A 75 15.00 -10.34 0.18
CA THR A 75 14.80 -11.71 0.66
C THR A 75 13.46 -12.30 0.23
N GLY A 76 12.55 -11.49 -0.27
CA GLY A 76 11.21 -11.97 -0.61
C GLY A 76 10.41 -12.41 0.60
N LYS A 77 10.74 -11.90 1.79
CA LYS A 77 10.09 -12.33 3.01
C LYS A 77 8.61 -11.94 3.01
N HIS A 78 7.75 -12.90 3.37
CA HIS A 78 6.32 -12.66 3.44
C HIS A 78 5.95 -11.81 4.65
N ILE A 79 5.00 -10.92 4.44
CA ILE A 79 4.47 -10.03 5.45
C ILE A 79 3.00 -10.41 5.67
N PRO A 80 2.59 -10.69 6.91
CA PRO A 80 1.20 -11.11 7.14
C PRO A 80 0.17 -10.06 6.78
N GLU A 81 0.40 -8.79 7.14
CA GLU A 81 -0.62 -7.77 6.95
C GLU A 81 -0.01 -6.40 6.77
N ALA A 82 -0.66 -5.58 5.95
CA ALA A 82 -0.38 -4.16 5.85
C ALA A 82 -1.69 -3.39 5.76
N LYS A 83 -1.72 -2.20 6.36
CA LYS A 83 -2.90 -1.34 6.33
C LYS A 83 -2.52 0.07 5.91
N LEU A 84 -3.19 0.58 4.90
CA LEU A 84 -3.06 1.97 4.48
C LEU A 84 -4.30 2.72 4.94
N VAL A 85 -4.09 3.84 5.59
CA VAL A 85 -5.18 4.68 6.10
C VAL A 85 -5.01 6.09 5.57
N MET A 86 -6.07 6.65 5.02
CA MET A 86 -6.12 8.06 4.69
C MET A 86 -7.05 8.77 5.66
N ARG A 87 -6.58 9.88 6.20
CA ARG A 87 -7.31 10.65 7.18
C ARG A 87 -7.38 12.11 6.71
N LYS A 88 -8.53 12.71 6.87
CA LYS A 88 -8.69 14.13 6.58
C LYS A 88 -7.98 14.91 7.66
N ALA A 89 -7.12 15.83 7.28
CA ALA A 89 -6.37 16.63 8.23
C ALA A 89 -7.17 17.81 8.73
N GLY A 90 -6.82 18.29 9.91
CA GLY A 90 -7.44 19.45 10.51
C GLY A 90 -8.70 19.12 11.31
N GLY A 91 -9.05 19.97 12.25
CA GLY A 91 -10.26 19.82 13.06
C GLY A 91 -10.33 18.46 13.75
N THR A 92 -11.47 17.78 13.57
CA THR A 92 -11.64 16.42 14.04
C THR A 92 -11.12 15.47 12.97
N PRO A 93 -10.08 14.69 13.25
CA PRO A 93 -9.54 13.76 12.26
C PRO A 93 -10.58 12.71 11.89
N LEU A 94 -10.79 12.51 10.60
CA LEU A 94 -11.70 11.50 10.10
C LEU A 94 -10.97 10.58 9.16
N GLU A 95 -10.87 9.30 9.53
CA GLU A 95 -10.28 8.27 8.67
C GLU A 95 -11.37 7.81 7.71
N TYR A 96 -11.24 8.17 6.46
CA TYR A 96 -12.29 7.89 5.49
C TYR A 96 -11.95 6.78 4.50
N LEU A 97 -10.69 6.35 4.45
CA LEU A 97 -10.28 5.27 3.57
C LEU A 97 -9.31 4.35 4.30
N LYS A 98 -9.57 3.07 4.23
CA LYS A 98 -8.67 2.05 4.77
C LYS A 98 -8.53 0.93 3.75
N ILE A 99 -7.30 0.56 3.46
CA ILE A 99 -6.99 -0.59 2.61
C ILE A 99 -6.22 -1.59 3.46
N THR A 100 -6.74 -2.79 3.60
CA THR A 100 -6.07 -3.87 4.32
C THR A 100 -5.63 -4.92 3.33
N MET A 101 -4.37 -5.30 3.39
CA MET A 101 -3.80 -6.31 2.53
C MET A 101 -3.19 -7.42 3.37
N ASN A 102 -3.37 -8.65 2.93
CA ASN A 102 -2.86 -9.81 3.65
C ASN A 102 -1.92 -10.62 2.77
N ASP A 103 -0.95 -11.25 3.40
CA ASP A 103 0.00 -12.12 2.74
C ASP A 103 0.68 -11.43 1.56
N LEU A 104 1.55 -10.51 1.88
CA LEU A 104 2.19 -9.68 0.87
C LEU A 104 3.70 -9.77 0.91
N ILE A 105 4.31 -9.28 -0.15
CA ILE A 105 5.76 -9.13 -0.23
C ILE A 105 6.08 -7.71 -0.67
N VAL A 106 7.29 -7.27 -0.39
CA VAL A 106 7.80 -6.01 -0.95
C VAL A 106 8.34 -6.35 -2.33
N SER A 107 7.68 -5.85 -3.35
CA SER A 107 8.04 -6.20 -4.73
C SER A 107 9.02 -5.24 -5.36
N SER A 108 9.15 -4.03 -4.86
CA SER A 108 10.07 -3.05 -5.43
C SER A 108 10.41 -1.98 -4.42
N VAL A 109 11.65 -1.54 -4.39
CA VAL A 109 12.11 -0.40 -3.59
C VAL A 109 13.04 0.42 -4.45
N MET A 110 12.67 1.67 -4.71
CA MET A 110 13.42 2.55 -5.61
C MET A 110 13.74 3.86 -4.90
N PRO A 111 14.92 3.98 -4.28
CA PRO A 111 15.30 5.21 -3.62
C PRO A 111 15.69 6.30 -4.63
N SER A 112 15.44 7.53 -4.25
CA SER A 112 15.87 8.68 -5.03
C SER A 112 16.38 9.76 -4.07
N VAL A 113 16.70 10.93 -4.61
CA VAL A 113 17.28 12.01 -3.81
C VAL A 113 16.38 12.43 -2.66
N ALA A 114 15.10 12.52 -2.89
CA ALA A 114 14.19 13.09 -1.90
C ALA A 114 13.28 12.07 -1.22
N ALA A 115 13.06 10.93 -1.85
CA ALA A 115 12.04 10.02 -1.37
C ALA A 115 12.33 8.59 -1.81
N LEU A 116 11.57 7.66 -1.24
CA LEU A 116 11.64 6.26 -1.57
C LEU A 116 10.31 5.84 -2.18
N MET A 117 10.36 5.23 -3.35
CA MET A 117 9.19 4.68 -4.00
C MET A 117 9.21 3.17 -3.79
N SER A 118 8.19 2.65 -3.14
CA SER A 118 8.11 1.23 -2.83
C SER A 118 6.82 0.63 -3.37
N ARG A 119 6.85 -0.65 -3.65
CA ARG A 119 5.66 -1.39 -4.05
C ARG A 119 5.51 -2.63 -3.19
N ILE A 120 4.28 -2.90 -2.82
CA ILE A 120 3.95 -4.14 -2.12
C ILE A 120 2.90 -4.87 -2.94
N ARG A 121 3.02 -6.19 -2.98
CA ARG A 121 2.13 -7.06 -3.72
C ARG A 121 1.42 -7.98 -2.77
N ALA A 122 0.09 -7.85 -2.70
CA ALA A 122 -0.72 -8.72 -1.88
C ALA A 122 -1.07 -9.98 -2.66
N LYS A 123 -0.95 -11.13 -2.00
CA LYS A 123 -1.34 -12.39 -2.62
C LYS A 123 -2.83 -12.62 -2.50
N TRP A 124 -3.41 -12.26 -1.35
CA TRP A 124 -4.83 -12.49 -1.08
C TRP A 124 -5.47 -11.33 -0.36
N CYS A 125 -6.78 -11.25 -0.48
CA CYS A 125 -7.60 -10.45 0.44
C CYS A 125 -7.23 -9.00 0.57
N VAL A 126 -7.51 -8.25 -0.43
CA VAL A 126 -7.51 -6.81 -0.32
C VAL A 126 -8.90 -6.39 0.13
N TYR A 127 -8.95 -5.66 1.23
CA TYR A 127 -10.20 -5.17 1.76
C TYR A 127 -10.17 -3.66 1.81
N LEU A 128 -11.16 -3.03 1.19
CA LEU A 128 -11.27 -1.59 1.17
C LEU A 128 -12.49 -1.18 1.97
N SER A 129 -12.29 -0.28 2.92
CA SER A 129 -13.38 0.26 3.71
C SER A 129 -13.43 1.76 3.52
N LEU A 130 -14.63 2.27 3.25
CA LEU A 130 -14.88 3.70 3.11
C LEU A 130 -15.85 4.13 4.19
N LYS A 131 -15.64 5.31 4.71
CA LYS A 131 -16.62 5.90 5.62
C LYS A 131 -17.25 7.11 5.02
#